data_4a98592e5d6ae3045b611662878f7956
#
_entry.id   4a98592e5d6ae3045b611662878f7956
#
_cell.length_a   1.000
_cell.length_b   1.000
_cell.length_c   1.000
_cell.angle_alpha   90.00
_cell.angle_beta   90.00
_cell.angle_gamma   90.00
#
_symmetry.space_group_name_H-M   'P 1'
#
loop_
_entity.id
_entity.type
_entity.pdbx_description
1 polymer ?
#
loop_
_entity_poly.entity_id
_entity_poly.type
_entity_poly.pdbx_seq_one_letter_code
_entity_poly.pdbx_strand_id
1 'polypeptide(L)'
;MKFLKIEGIPKPGAKVYSTIVARSRIMQDFYREVTGEIASKVSSGKILDIGTGPGYVLIEVARRSQNVEIKAIDISSAMVMIARKNAKDAELSERVQFEYGSAEHIPYGDGYFDLIVSTLSFHHWANPRECLKEIHRVLKIGGEAWIYELRQDTTREARMQLKDRYGWFLSFLVLYFVRLHSSVRLQEFQKILSSSQISFSEMGIEDRGLALKLRLLK
;
A
#
# COMPACT_ATOMS: atom_id res chain seq x y z
N MET A 1 -18.73 18.73 3.81
CA MET A 1 -18.63 18.65 2.34
C MET A 1 -17.99 17.28 2.02
N LYS A 2 -18.76 16.29 1.53
CA LYS A 2 -18.21 15.01 1.09
C LYS A 2 -17.43 15.27 -0.19
N PHE A 3 -16.11 15.32 -0.13
CA PHE A 3 -15.31 15.21 -1.34
C PHE A 3 -15.64 13.87 -1.99
N LEU A 4 -16.05 13.89 -3.25
CA LEU A 4 -16.13 12.69 -4.07
C LEU A 4 -14.74 12.03 -4.02
N LYS A 5 -14.64 10.89 -3.35
CA LYS A 5 -13.42 10.06 -3.42
C LYS A 5 -13.32 9.57 -4.86
N ILE A 6 -12.34 10.08 -5.59
CA ILE A 6 -12.03 9.57 -6.93
C ILE A 6 -11.28 8.27 -6.72
N GLU A 7 -11.89 7.14 -7.09
CA GLU A 7 -11.22 5.85 -7.07
C GLU A 7 -10.11 5.84 -8.13
N GLY A 8 -8.89 5.69 -7.66
CA GLY A 8 -7.70 5.60 -8.51
C GLY A 8 -7.18 6.96 -9.03
N ILE A 9 -5.97 6.96 -9.51
CA ILE A 9 -5.31 8.16 -10.06
C ILE A 9 -5.57 8.26 -11.56
N PRO A 10 -6.15 9.37 -12.08
CA PRO A 10 -6.36 9.58 -13.52
C PRO A 10 -5.04 9.55 -14.30
N LYS A 11 -5.09 9.21 -15.61
CA LYS A 11 -3.90 9.07 -16.48
C LYS A 11 -2.84 10.18 -16.35
N PRO A 12 -3.18 11.49 -16.38
CA PRO A 12 -2.18 12.55 -16.20
C PRO A 12 -1.54 12.51 -14.81
N GLY A 13 -2.33 12.31 -13.76
CA GLY A 13 -1.85 12.20 -12.38
C GLY A 13 -0.99 10.96 -12.14
N ALA A 14 -1.33 9.82 -12.74
CA ALA A 14 -0.56 8.58 -12.66
C ALA A 14 0.88 8.76 -13.14
N LYS A 15 1.08 9.48 -14.26
CA LYS A 15 2.41 9.76 -14.78
C LYS A 15 3.20 10.69 -13.85
N VAL A 16 2.59 11.75 -13.33
CA VAL A 16 3.23 12.66 -12.37
C VAL A 16 3.61 11.93 -11.10
N TYR A 17 2.68 11.15 -10.53
CA TYR A 17 2.96 10.37 -9.33
C TYR A 17 4.13 9.42 -9.53
N SER A 18 4.09 8.58 -10.58
CA SER A 18 5.12 7.57 -10.83
C SER A 18 6.50 8.14 -11.16
N THR A 19 6.56 9.33 -11.79
CA THR A 19 7.84 9.93 -12.20
C THR A 19 8.45 10.86 -11.17
N ILE A 20 7.64 11.59 -10.41
CA ILE A 20 8.12 12.63 -9.48
C ILE A 20 7.96 12.16 -8.03
N VAL A 21 6.72 11.87 -7.60
CA VAL A 21 6.45 11.60 -6.19
C VAL A 21 7.05 10.27 -5.76
N ALA A 22 6.72 9.19 -6.46
CA ALA A 22 7.17 7.85 -6.10
C ALA A 22 8.70 7.66 -6.23
N ARG A 23 9.37 8.49 -7.02
CA ARG A 23 10.83 8.50 -7.16
C ARG A 23 11.55 9.47 -6.23
N SER A 24 10.83 10.22 -5.41
CA SER A 24 11.48 11.10 -4.42
C SER A 24 12.26 10.25 -3.39
N ARG A 25 13.34 10.82 -2.85
CA ARG A 25 14.20 10.13 -1.87
C ARG A 25 13.43 9.62 -0.67
N ILE A 26 12.47 10.39 -0.17
CA ILE A 26 11.62 9.99 0.97
C ILE A 26 10.78 8.76 0.62
N MET A 27 10.15 8.75 -0.56
CA MET A 27 9.34 7.61 -1.00
C MET A 27 10.17 6.37 -1.28
N GLN A 28 11.37 6.53 -1.83
CA GLN A 28 12.30 5.42 -2.06
C GLN A 28 12.76 4.79 -0.74
N ASP A 29 13.05 5.60 0.28
CA ASP A 29 13.40 5.10 1.60
C ASP A 29 12.21 4.35 2.24
N PHE A 30 11.01 4.90 2.13
CA PHE A 30 9.79 4.26 2.60
C PHE A 30 9.53 2.91 1.89
N TYR A 31 9.61 2.87 0.57
CA TYR A 31 9.44 1.63 -0.18
C TYR A 31 10.52 0.59 0.16
N ARG A 32 11.75 1.02 0.39
CA ARG A 32 12.83 0.11 0.81
C ARG A 32 12.56 -0.51 2.17
N GLU A 33 12.04 0.25 3.12
CA GLU A 33 11.63 -0.22 4.44
C GLU A 33 10.51 -1.25 4.32
N VAL A 34 9.41 -0.89 3.65
CA VAL A 34 8.26 -1.78 3.41
C VAL A 34 8.68 -3.07 2.70
N THR A 35 9.47 -2.96 1.64
CA THR A 35 9.99 -4.12 0.89
C THR A 35 10.86 -5.03 1.76
N GLY A 36 11.74 -4.43 2.59
CA GLY A 36 12.58 -5.18 3.52
C GLY A 36 11.75 -5.98 4.52
N GLU A 37 10.71 -5.38 5.05
CA GLU A 37 9.78 -6.02 5.99
C GLU A 37 9.00 -7.17 5.32
N ILE A 38 8.46 -6.96 4.11
CA ILE A 38 7.78 -8.01 3.35
C ILE A 38 8.72 -9.17 3.05
N ALA A 39 9.91 -8.90 2.52
CA ALA A 39 10.88 -9.93 2.16
C ALA A 39 11.39 -10.74 3.37
N SER A 40 11.47 -10.11 4.56
CA SER A 40 11.84 -10.82 5.79
C SER A 40 10.72 -11.72 6.32
N LYS A 41 9.46 -11.37 6.03
CA LYS A 41 8.28 -12.13 6.49
C LYS A 41 7.99 -13.33 5.61
N VAL A 42 8.13 -13.20 4.29
CA VAL A 42 7.68 -14.23 3.35
C VAL A 42 8.84 -14.74 2.49
N SER A 43 9.30 -15.95 2.80
CA SER A 43 10.30 -16.67 2.00
C SER A 43 9.68 -17.52 0.89
N SER A 44 8.41 -17.90 1.02
CA SER A 44 7.62 -18.67 0.06
C SER A 44 6.13 -18.38 0.25
N GLY A 45 5.31 -18.74 -0.75
CA GLY A 45 3.85 -18.53 -0.67
C GLY A 45 3.35 -17.52 -1.68
N LYS A 46 2.16 -16.97 -1.44
CA LYS A 46 1.45 -16.07 -2.37
C LYS A 46 1.22 -14.72 -1.73
N ILE A 47 1.65 -13.67 -2.43
CA ILE A 47 1.45 -12.26 -2.02
C ILE A 47 0.50 -11.57 -3.00
N LEU A 48 -0.41 -10.76 -2.46
CA LEU A 48 -1.20 -9.78 -3.23
C LEU A 48 -0.85 -8.36 -2.78
N ASP A 49 -0.64 -7.47 -3.74
CA ASP A 49 -0.61 -6.02 -3.48
C ASP A 49 -1.87 -5.35 -4.03
N ILE A 50 -2.57 -4.60 -3.17
CA ILE A 50 -3.81 -3.91 -3.51
C ILE A 50 -3.53 -2.42 -3.66
N GLY A 51 -3.82 -1.89 -4.87
CA GLY A 51 -3.48 -0.52 -5.23
C GLY A 51 -1.98 -0.35 -5.45
N THR A 52 -1.42 -1.26 -6.24
CA THR A 52 0.04 -1.39 -6.45
C THR A 52 0.70 -0.16 -7.08
N GLY A 53 -0.09 0.73 -7.68
CA GLY A 53 0.44 1.89 -8.39
C GLY A 53 1.46 1.51 -9.46
N PRO A 54 2.65 2.11 -9.47
CA PRO A 54 3.70 1.79 -10.44
C PRO A 54 4.45 0.48 -10.19
N GLY A 55 4.07 -0.32 -9.17
CA GLY A 55 4.59 -1.65 -8.89
C GLY A 55 5.94 -1.71 -8.19
N TYR A 56 6.47 -0.59 -7.69
CA TYR A 56 7.84 -0.53 -7.16
C TYR A 56 8.08 -1.48 -5.99
N VAL A 57 7.12 -1.58 -5.06
CA VAL A 57 7.25 -2.46 -3.87
C VAL A 57 7.40 -3.91 -4.31
N LEU A 58 6.49 -4.42 -5.15
CA LEU A 58 6.51 -5.83 -5.53
C LEU A 58 7.61 -6.20 -6.51
N ILE A 59 8.03 -5.30 -7.38
CA ILE A 59 9.20 -5.49 -8.24
C ILE A 59 10.45 -5.71 -7.37
N GLU A 60 10.59 -4.93 -6.31
CA GLU A 60 11.72 -5.08 -5.40
C GLU A 60 11.60 -6.33 -4.49
N VAL A 61 10.38 -6.72 -4.08
CA VAL A 61 10.13 -8.00 -3.40
C VAL A 61 10.52 -9.17 -4.31
N ALA A 62 10.15 -9.13 -5.60
CA ALA A 62 10.48 -10.17 -6.57
C ALA A 62 11.99 -10.36 -6.78
N ARG A 63 12.78 -9.29 -6.66
CA ARG A 63 14.25 -9.36 -6.70
C ARG A 63 14.85 -10.10 -5.50
N ARG A 64 14.22 -9.95 -4.34
CA ARG A 64 14.75 -10.49 -3.07
C ARG A 64 14.22 -11.89 -2.74
N SER A 65 13.06 -12.26 -3.27
CA SER A 65 12.35 -13.50 -2.92
C SER A 65 12.02 -14.30 -4.17
N GLN A 66 12.74 -15.41 -4.41
CA GLN A 66 12.57 -16.21 -5.64
C GLN A 66 11.37 -17.17 -5.57
N ASN A 67 10.99 -17.63 -4.39
CA ASN A 67 9.98 -18.68 -4.22
C ASN A 67 8.59 -18.12 -3.83
N VAL A 68 8.32 -16.85 -4.15
CA VAL A 68 7.05 -16.20 -3.87
C VAL A 68 6.28 -15.97 -5.16
N GLU A 69 5.03 -16.40 -5.20
CA GLU A 69 4.07 -16.01 -6.26
C GLU A 69 3.53 -14.62 -5.96
N ILE A 70 3.71 -13.69 -6.88
CA ILE A 70 3.40 -12.28 -6.66
C ILE A 70 2.30 -11.83 -7.61
N LYS A 71 1.18 -11.40 -7.04
CA LYS A 71 0.04 -10.80 -7.75
C LYS A 71 -0.13 -9.36 -7.30
N ALA A 72 -0.62 -8.52 -8.18
CA ALA A 72 -0.88 -7.12 -7.90
C ALA A 72 -2.12 -6.63 -8.64
N ILE A 73 -2.96 -5.89 -7.97
CA ILE A 73 -4.13 -5.25 -8.57
C ILE A 73 -4.10 -3.73 -8.38
N ASP A 74 -4.61 -3.03 -9.37
CA ASP A 74 -4.88 -1.59 -9.27
C ASP A 74 -6.16 -1.24 -10.05
N ILE A 75 -6.98 -0.34 -9.51
CA ILE A 75 -8.20 0.12 -10.16
C ILE A 75 -7.91 1.09 -11.32
N SER A 76 -6.69 1.63 -11.41
CA SER A 76 -6.24 2.48 -12.50
C SER A 76 -5.54 1.64 -13.58
N SER A 77 -6.18 1.45 -14.72
CA SER A 77 -5.56 0.80 -15.89
C SER A 77 -4.24 1.46 -16.30
N ALA A 78 -4.12 2.79 -16.08
CA ALA A 78 -2.89 3.52 -16.34
C ALA A 78 -1.76 3.08 -15.40
N MET A 79 -2.04 2.85 -14.11
CA MET A 79 -1.07 2.33 -13.15
C MET A 79 -0.65 0.91 -13.49
N VAL A 80 -1.60 0.04 -13.85
CA VAL A 80 -1.29 -1.33 -14.30
C VAL A 80 -0.35 -1.32 -15.51
N MET A 81 -0.57 -0.44 -16.50
CA MET A 81 0.32 -0.30 -17.65
C MET A 81 1.73 0.16 -17.24
N ILE A 82 1.83 1.13 -16.33
CA ILE A 82 3.11 1.63 -15.81
C ILE A 82 3.83 0.52 -15.04
N ALA A 83 3.12 -0.22 -14.18
CA ALA A 83 3.68 -1.31 -13.38
C ALA A 83 4.23 -2.43 -14.28
N ARG A 84 3.48 -2.85 -15.30
CA ARG A 84 3.93 -3.84 -16.30
C ARG A 84 5.17 -3.37 -17.05
N LYS A 85 5.21 -2.08 -17.44
CA LYS A 85 6.40 -1.49 -18.07
C LYS A 85 7.60 -1.52 -17.11
N ASN A 86 7.42 -1.11 -15.86
CA ASN A 86 8.49 -1.11 -14.88
C ASN A 86 9.02 -2.53 -14.59
N ALA A 87 8.14 -3.54 -14.54
CA ALA A 87 8.53 -4.94 -14.39
C ALA A 87 9.33 -5.44 -15.61
N LYS A 88 8.92 -5.03 -16.82
CA LYS A 88 9.65 -5.35 -18.06
C LYS A 88 11.03 -4.71 -18.06
N ASP A 89 11.12 -3.44 -17.73
CA ASP A 89 12.38 -2.70 -17.64
C ASP A 89 13.33 -3.29 -16.57
N ALA A 90 12.76 -3.98 -15.57
CA ALA A 90 13.49 -4.69 -14.51
C ALA A 90 13.76 -6.17 -14.80
N GLU A 91 13.35 -6.68 -15.97
CA GLU A 91 13.45 -8.11 -16.39
C GLU A 91 12.69 -9.08 -15.44
N LEU A 92 11.58 -8.61 -14.86
CA LEU A 92 10.76 -9.34 -13.87
C LEU A 92 9.31 -9.56 -14.33
N SER A 93 9.01 -9.46 -15.64
CA SER A 93 7.65 -9.60 -16.17
C SER A 93 7.00 -10.94 -15.82
N GLU A 94 7.79 -12.03 -15.79
CA GLU A 94 7.30 -13.37 -15.48
C GLU A 94 7.18 -13.62 -13.96
N ARG A 95 7.69 -12.70 -13.14
CA ARG A 95 7.74 -12.86 -11.69
C ARG A 95 6.61 -12.14 -10.97
N VAL A 96 6.01 -11.11 -11.59
CA VAL A 96 4.93 -10.31 -10.99
C VAL A 96 3.81 -10.16 -11.99
N GLN A 97 2.60 -10.58 -11.61
CA GLN A 97 1.40 -10.41 -12.42
C GLN A 97 0.63 -9.16 -11.97
N PHE A 98 0.51 -8.20 -12.87
CA PHE A 98 -0.24 -6.97 -12.65
C PHE A 98 -1.57 -7.02 -13.40
N GLU A 99 -2.68 -6.84 -12.66
CA GLU A 99 -4.03 -6.94 -13.19
C GLU A 99 -4.87 -5.71 -12.81
N TYR A 100 -5.87 -5.40 -13.64
CA TYR A 100 -6.91 -4.46 -13.28
C TYR A 100 -7.83 -5.12 -12.25
N GLY A 101 -8.07 -4.43 -11.11
CA GLY A 101 -8.95 -4.95 -10.07
C GLY A 101 -9.24 -3.92 -8.99
N SER A 102 -10.37 -4.09 -8.32
CA SER A 102 -10.80 -3.27 -7.18
C SER A 102 -10.55 -4.00 -5.86
N ALA A 103 -10.21 -3.23 -4.83
CA ALA A 103 -10.13 -3.73 -3.46
C ALA A 103 -11.50 -4.18 -2.92
N GLU A 104 -12.60 -3.66 -3.46
CA GLU A 104 -13.98 -4.03 -3.09
C GLU A 104 -14.43 -5.34 -3.74
N HIS A 105 -13.70 -5.82 -4.75
CA HIS A 105 -13.98 -7.08 -5.43
C HIS A 105 -12.67 -7.68 -5.94
N ILE A 106 -12.00 -8.43 -5.09
CA ILE A 106 -10.69 -9.04 -5.38
C ILE A 106 -10.90 -10.28 -6.24
N PRO A 107 -10.32 -10.35 -7.48
CA PRO A 107 -10.62 -11.40 -8.47
C PRO A 107 -9.91 -12.73 -8.17
N TYR A 108 -9.89 -13.14 -6.91
CA TYR A 108 -9.28 -14.39 -6.46
C TYR A 108 -10.21 -15.13 -5.50
N GLY A 109 -10.05 -16.46 -5.41
CA GLY A 109 -10.84 -17.33 -4.53
C GLY A 109 -10.54 -17.12 -3.05
N ASP A 110 -11.40 -17.70 -2.20
CA ASP A 110 -11.25 -17.65 -0.75
C ASP A 110 -9.96 -18.34 -0.30
N GLY A 111 -9.28 -17.78 0.69
CA GLY A 111 -8.09 -18.38 1.27
C GLY A 111 -6.93 -18.59 0.30
N TYR A 112 -6.72 -17.67 -0.64
CA TYR A 112 -5.71 -17.82 -1.69
C TYR A 112 -4.33 -17.28 -1.30
N PHE A 113 -4.27 -16.18 -0.53
CA PHE A 113 -3.04 -15.47 -0.21
C PHE A 113 -2.52 -15.73 1.20
N ASP A 114 -1.21 -15.84 1.33
CA ASP A 114 -0.51 -15.92 2.62
C ASP A 114 -0.27 -14.52 3.20
N LEU A 115 0.01 -13.55 2.34
CA LEU A 115 0.18 -12.14 2.70
C LEU A 115 -0.54 -11.24 1.71
N ILE A 116 -1.27 -10.25 2.22
CA ILE A 116 -1.81 -9.15 1.44
C ILE A 116 -1.14 -7.87 1.91
N VAL A 117 -0.70 -7.05 0.96
CA VAL A 117 -0.15 -5.73 1.25
C VAL A 117 -0.94 -4.66 0.53
N SER A 118 -0.95 -3.47 1.09
CA SER A 118 -1.46 -2.28 0.43
C SER A 118 -0.62 -1.09 0.89
N THR A 119 -0.07 -0.34 -0.06
CA THR A 119 0.87 0.74 0.24
C THR A 119 0.35 2.04 -0.34
N LEU A 120 -0.05 2.98 0.55
CA LEU A 120 -0.52 4.32 0.18
C LEU A 120 -1.73 4.31 -0.77
N SER A 121 -2.63 3.36 -0.62
CA SER A 121 -3.84 3.27 -1.44
C SER A 121 -5.15 3.28 -0.64
N PHE A 122 -5.10 3.03 0.66
CA PHE A 122 -6.28 2.93 1.53
C PHE A 122 -7.15 4.21 1.49
N HIS A 123 -6.55 5.38 1.42
CA HIS A 123 -7.28 6.65 1.35
C HIS A 123 -8.10 6.83 0.07
N HIS A 124 -7.86 6.01 -0.96
CA HIS A 124 -8.64 5.96 -2.20
C HIS A 124 -9.80 4.96 -2.15
N TRP A 125 -9.87 4.08 -1.16
CA TRP A 125 -10.94 3.08 -1.08
C TRP A 125 -12.29 3.74 -0.81
N ALA A 126 -13.25 3.55 -1.70
CA ALA A 126 -14.57 4.16 -1.56
C ALA A 126 -15.32 3.54 -0.38
N ASN A 127 -15.25 2.23 -0.23
CA ASN A 127 -15.86 1.49 0.86
C ASN A 127 -14.85 0.61 1.61
N PRO A 128 -14.07 1.18 2.56
CA PRO A 128 -13.03 0.43 3.28
C PRO A 128 -13.54 -0.83 3.99
N ARG A 129 -14.81 -0.88 4.41
CA ARG A 129 -15.37 -2.08 5.04
C ARG A 129 -15.49 -3.25 4.07
N GLU A 130 -15.99 -3.00 2.86
CA GLU A 130 -16.08 -4.05 1.84
C GLU A 130 -14.68 -4.49 1.40
N CYS A 131 -13.74 -3.56 1.27
CA CYS A 131 -12.34 -3.91 1.01
C CYS A 131 -11.76 -4.83 2.09
N LEU A 132 -12.00 -4.52 3.37
CA LEU A 132 -11.54 -5.37 4.48
C LEU A 132 -12.22 -6.75 4.51
N LYS A 133 -13.50 -6.86 4.11
CA LYS A 133 -14.19 -8.15 3.95
C LYS A 133 -13.56 -8.98 2.83
N GLU A 134 -13.28 -8.36 1.69
CA GLU A 134 -12.63 -9.04 0.57
C GLU A 134 -11.20 -9.47 0.94
N ILE A 135 -10.43 -8.62 1.61
CA ILE A 135 -9.12 -8.97 2.17
C ILE A 135 -9.24 -10.20 3.08
N HIS A 136 -10.18 -10.17 4.03
CA HIS A 136 -10.41 -11.32 4.92
C HIS A 136 -10.81 -12.55 4.13
N ARG A 137 -11.68 -12.44 3.11
CA ARG A 137 -12.13 -13.56 2.30
C ARG A 137 -10.96 -14.25 1.61
N VAL A 138 -10.14 -13.50 0.91
CA VAL A 138 -9.04 -14.06 0.09
C VAL A 138 -7.78 -14.41 0.88
N LEU A 139 -7.65 -13.98 2.15
CA LEU A 139 -6.59 -14.44 3.05
C LEU A 139 -6.80 -15.88 3.47
N LYS A 140 -5.72 -16.65 3.52
CA LYS A 140 -5.67 -17.96 4.20
C LYS A 140 -5.90 -17.80 5.70
N ILE A 141 -6.35 -18.86 6.36
CA ILE A 141 -6.29 -18.94 7.82
C ILE A 141 -4.82 -18.87 8.24
N GLY A 142 -4.50 -17.99 9.20
CA GLY A 142 -3.12 -17.67 9.59
C GLY A 142 -2.39 -16.72 8.64
N GLY A 143 -3.04 -16.28 7.56
CA GLY A 143 -2.51 -15.24 6.66
C GLY A 143 -2.66 -13.84 7.24
N GLU A 144 -1.79 -12.93 6.81
CA GLU A 144 -1.77 -11.55 7.30
C GLU A 144 -2.09 -10.54 6.20
N ALA A 145 -2.72 -9.41 6.57
CA ALA A 145 -2.78 -8.23 5.72
C ALA A 145 -2.06 -7.05 6.38
N TRP A 146 -1.24 -6.35 5.60
CA TRP A 146 -0.47 -5.19 6.01
C TRP A 146 -0.83 -3.99 5.15
N ILE A 147 -1.45 -2.97 5.77
CA ILE A 147 -1.86 -1.75 5.10
C ILE A 147 -1.01 -0.60 5.63
N TYR A 148 -0.19 -0.02 4.76
CA TYR A 148 0.65 1.13 5.06
C TYR A 148 0.01 2.39 4.52
N GLU A 149 -0.18 3.39 5.38
CA GLU A 149 -0.79 4.65 4.96
C GLU A 149 -0.08 5.84 5.62
N LEU A 150 0.10 6.92 4.87
CA LEU A 150 0.65 8.15 5.44
C LEU A 150 -0.36 8.77 6.40
N ARG A 151 0.12 9.25 7.54
CA ARG A 151 -0.73 9.84 8.57
C ARG A 151 -0.77 11.36 8.49
N GLN A 152 -1.97 11.93 8.61
CA GLN A 152 -2.17 13.38 8.65
C GLN A 152 -1.74 14.01 9.98
N ASP A 153 -1.90 13.26 11.07
CA ASP A 153 -1.61 13.64 12.45
C ASP A 153 -0.19 13.27 12.89
N THR A 154 0.78 13.44 11.98
CA THR A 154 2.21 13.17 12.22
C THR A 154 2.69 13.84 13.51
N THR A 155 3.36 13.08 14.39
CA THR A 155 3.85 13.57 15.68
C THR A 155 4.95 14.62 15.51
N ARG A 156 5.22 15.39 16.57
CA ARG A 156 6.31 16.38 16.57
C ARG A 156 7.66 15.71 16.34
N GLU A 157 7.89 14.57 16.99
CA GLU A 157 9.10 13.78 16.91
C GLU A 157 9.34 13.28 15.48
N ALA A 158 8.32 12.71 14.84
CA ALA A 158 8.41 12.25 13.45
C ALA A 158 8.69 13.40 12.48
N ARG A 159 8.09 14.59 12.71
CA ARG A 159 8.40 15.78 11.90
C ARG A 159 9.84 16.27 12.09
N MET A 160 10.38 16.20 13.31
CA MET A 160 11.77 16.56 13.57
C MET A 160 12.71 15.59 12.89
N GLN A 161 12.51 14.27 13.03
CA GLN A 161 13.30 13.23 12.35
C GLN A 161 13.29 13.39 10.82
N LEU A 162 12.12 13.72 10.25
CA LEU A 162 12.00 13.98 8.82
C LEU A 162 12.86 15.19 8.40
N LYS A 163 12.77 16.29 9.16
CA LYS A 163 13.54 17.50 8.92
C LYS A 163 15.05 17.25 9.01
N ASP A 164 15.48 16.51 10.01
CA ASP A 164 16.89 16.18 10.22
C ASP A 164 17.44 15.30 9.10
N ARG A 165 16.63 14.34 8.62
CA ARG A 165 17.05 13.38 7.58
C ARG A 165 17.01 13.98 6.16
N TYR A 166 16.02 14.82 5.84
CA TYR A 166 15.75 15.27 4.46
C TYR A 166 15.79 16.79 4.28
N GLY A 167 16.04 17.53 5.35
CA GLY A 167 16.03 19.00 5.37
C GLY A 167 14.62 19.59 5.47
N TRP A 168 14.55 20.85 5.88
CA TRP A 168 13.26 21.51 6.18
C TRP A 168 12.36 21.67 4.96
N PHE A 169 12.92 21.98 3.79
CA PHE A 169 12.16 22.27 2.58
C PHE A 169 11.44 21.02 2.04
N LEU A 170 12.17 19.90 1.87
CA LEU A 170 11.59 18.67 1.39
C LEU A 170 10.60 18.09 2.39
N SER A 171 10.90 18.20 3.68
CA SER A 171 9.97 17.78 4.75
C SER A 171 8.70 18.60 4.76
N PHE A 172 8.79 19.92 4.58
CA PHE A 172 7.63 20.79 4.43
C PHE A 172 6.76 20.39 3.24
N LEU A 173 7.37 20.19 2.06
CA LEU A 173 6.63 19.77 0.86
C LEU A 173 5.91 18.44 1.07
N VAL A 174 6.58 17.45 1.64
CA VAL A 174 5.98 16.13 1.89
C VAL A 174 4.82 16.25 2.88
N LEU A 175 5.00 16.92 4.01
CA LEU A 175 3.94 17.11 5.00
C LEU A 175 2.75 17.90 4.44
N TYR A 176 3.01 18.87 3.57
CA TYR A 176 1.96 19.64 2.89
C TYR A 176 1.18 18.74 1.92
N PHE A 177 1.87 17.93 1.09
CA PHE A 177 1.24 16.97 0.19
C PHE A 177 0.43 15.91 0.94
N VAL A 178 1.01 15.33 1.99
CA VAL A 178 0.33 14.36 2.87
C VAL A 178 -0.95 14.95 3.43
N ARG A 179 -0.90 16.20 3.88
CA ARG A 179 -2.08 16.89 4.45
C ARG A 179 -3.19 17.14 3.43
N LEU A 180 -2.84 17.36 2.15
CA LEU A 180 -3.81 17.71 1.11
C LEU A 180 -4.40 16.49 0.39
N HIS A 181 -3.62 15.42 0.17
CA HIS A 181 -3.96 14.42 -0.84
C HIS A 181 -3.97 12.96 -0.35
N SER A 182 -3.32 12.61 0.76
CA SER A 182 -2.93 11.20 0.94
C SER A 182 -2.87 10.75 2.39
N SER A 183 -3.76 11.19 3.27
CA SER A 183 -3.55 10.88 4.67
C SER A 183 -4.80 10.48 5.42
N VAL A 184 -4.64 9.48 6.25
CA VAL A 184 -5.64 9.00 7.20
C VAL A 184 -5.22 9.43 8.61
N ARG A 185 -6.17 9.73 9.47
CA ARG A 185 -5.91 9.94 10.90
C ARG A 185 -5.98 8.61 11.64
N LEU A 186 -5.15 8.45 12.65
CA LEU A 186 -5.17 7.26 13.50
C LEU A 186 -6.59 6.91 13.98
N GLN A 187 -7.37 7.92 14.40
CA GLN A 187 -8.75 7.72 14.84
C GLN A 187 -9.69 7.19 13.76
N GLU A 188 -9.44 7.52 12.49
CA GLU A 188 -10.23 7.01 11.36
C GLU A 188 -9.96 5.52 11.13
N PHE A 189 -8.70 5.09 11.20
CA PHE A 189 -8.36 3.66 11.18
C PHE A 189 -9.04 2.91 12.32
N GLN A 190 -8.91 3.41 13.54
CA GLN A 190 -9.53 2.80 14.72
C GLN A 190 -11.05 2.68 14.58
N LYS A 191 -11.71 3.74 14.08
CA LYS A 191 -13.17 3.73 13.84
C LYS A 191 -13.58 2.72 12.78
N ILE A 192 -12.84 2.61 11.67
CA ILE A 192 -13.13 1.65 10.60
C ILE A 192 -12.99 0.23 11.13
N LEU A 193 -11.93 -0.07 11.87
CA LEU A 193 -11.70 -1.39 12.45
C LEU A 193 -12.80 -1.77 13.45
N SER A 194 -13.08 -0.92 14.43
CA SER A 194 -14.09 -1.18 15.45
C SER A 194 -15.51 -1.36 14.89
N SER A 195 -15.77 -0.73 13.72
CA SER A 195 -17.08 -0.78 13.07
C SER A 195 -17.20 -1.85 11.97
N SER A 196 -16.10 -2.54 11.62
CA SER A 196 -16.08 -3.45 10.47
C SER A 196 -16.86 -4.76 10.70
N GLN A 197 -17.01 -5.20 11.95
CA GLN A 197 -17.61 -6.50 12.33
C GLN A 197 -16.95 -7.71 11.63
N ILE A 198 -15.68 -7.55 11.19
CA ILE A 198 -14.92 -8.61 10.54
C ILE A 198 -14.07 -9.30 11.60
N SER A 199 -14.15 -10.62 11.69
CA SER A 199 -13.47 -11.41 12.71
C SER A 199 -12.03 -11.73 12.32
N PHE A 200 -11.17 -10.71 12.30
CA PHE A 200 -9.72 -10.96 12.33
C PHE A 200 -9.34 -11.46 13.74
N SER A 201 -8.45 -12.46 13.79
CA SER A 201 -7.99 -13.03 15.07
C SER A 201 -7.10 -12.04 15.84
N GLU A 202 -6.37 -11.18 15.11
CA GLU A 202 -5.57 -10.09 15.68
C GLU A 202 -5.64 -8.86 14.78
N MET A 203 -5.74 -7.68 15.38
CA MET A 203 -5.68 -6.39 14.68
C MET A 203 -4.77 -5.45 15.46
N GLY A 204 -3.76 -4.91 14.81
CA GLY A 204 -2.82 -3.95 15.41
C GLY A 204 -2.57 -2.75 14.50
N ILE A 205 -2.31 -1.59 15.11
CA ILE A 205 -1.86 -0.39 14.41
C ILE A 205 -0.48 -0.03 14.96
N GLU A 206 0.51 -0.01 14.09
CA GLU A 206 1.89 0.35 14.40
C GLU A 206 2.19 1.77 13.91
N ASP A 207 2.76 2.59 14.79
CA ASP A 207 3.27 3.92 14.43
C ASP A 207 4.65 3.77 13.76
N ARG A 208 4.76 4.22 12.52
CA ARG A 208 5.98 4.24 11.71
C ARG A 208 6.43 5.68 11.42
N GLY A 209 6.13 6.61 12.31
CA GLY A 209 6.47 8.02 12.18
C GLY A 209 5.60 8.75 11.17
N LEU A 210 5.97 8.76 9.88
CA LEU A 210 5.16 9.36 8.80
C LEU A 210 3.99 8.50 8.36
N ALA A 211 4.05 7.19 8.61
CA ALA A 211 3.05 6.24 8.21
C ALA A 211 2.45 5.51 9.42
N LEU A 212 1.28 4.96 9.24
CA LEU A 212 0.69 3.94 10.08
C LEU A 212 0.72 2.62 9.32
N LYS A 213 1.05 1.53 10.00
CA LYS A 213 0.88 0.17 9.49
C LYS A 213 -0.27 -0.48 10.24
N LEU A 214 -1.32 -0.85 9.51
CA LEU A 214 -2.36 -1.70 10.03
C LEU A 214 -1.98 -3.15 9.74
N ARG A 215 -1.91 -3.97 10.77
CA ARG A 215 -1.68 -5.42 10.70
C ARG A 215 -2.95 -6.14 11.07
N LEU A 216 -3.38 -7.06 10.21
CA LEU A 216 -4.56 -7.88 10.38
C LEU A 216 -4.16 -9.35 10.23
N LEU A 217 -4.56 -10.21 11.16
CA LEU A 217 -4.33 -11.66 11.11
C LEU A 217 -5.70 -12.37 10.98
N LYS A 218 -5.85 -13.26 10.02
CA LYS A 218 -7.07 -14.09 9.85
C LYS A 218 -7.01 -15.37 10.65
#